data_0702f396bc2cbf58fbfc8550ee7f015e
#
_entry.id   0702f396bc2cbf58fbfc8550ee7f015e
#
_cell.length_a   1.000
_cell.length_b   1.000
_cell.length_c   1.000
_cell.angle_alpha   90.00
_cell.angle_beta   90.00
_cell.angle_gamma   90.00
#
_symmetry.space_group_name_H-M   'P 1'
#
loop_
_entity.id
_entity.type
_entity.pdbx_description
1 polymer ?
#
loop_
_entity_poly.entity_id
_entity_poly.type
_entity_poly.pdbx_seq_one_letter_code
_entity_poly.pdbx_strand_id
1 'polypeptide(L)'
;MKRLIAMAIIAVTAIEFVSAAPEVTDITAKQRYPWNGLVDITCKVSGIEADAGGYEFAVVAVDKETGKEYTVSNFSIQHNGEEVSDVCGNGNYSLLWNAREDMGQVTFERMTVRIALEALAVSVGKVQLWEGGPYWADRNIGAKKPEDYGLYFWWGDTTGHRPSADGMFGFNFYYDNPVIYTYGKSVAELQSACWVASGGVLAPSHDAAHVKWGGGWRMPTLQELEDFCNNKCVWTLTARNGVKGFIVRGRGDYASNSIFLPCAGYGRGTSLINADSCGYYWSSVPGPPPAKYDCACALYFYNSGDHYTTNYGFHRYFGYSVRPVQ
;
A
#
# COMPACT_ATOMS: atom_id res chain seq x y z
N MET A 1 -19.67 -27.81 -53.32
CA MET A 1 -20.24 -26.90 -52.30
C MET A 1 -19.29 -26.85 -51.08
N LYS A 2 -18.46 -25.83 -51.02
CA LYS A 2 -17.56 -25.63 -49.89
C LYS A 2 -18.26 -24.67 -48.90
N ARG A 3 -18.58 -25.14 -47.69
CA ARG A 3 -19.11 -24.29 -46.60
C ARG A 3 -17.93 -23.56 -45.93
N LEU A 4 -17.90 -22.25 -46.08
CA LEU A 4 -17.08 -21.38 -45.24
C LEU A 4 -17.72 -21.31 -43.84
N ILE A 5 -16.95 -21.70 -42.82
CA ILE A 5 -17.27 -21.46 -41.42
C ILE A 5 -16.63 -20.12 -41.10
N ALA A 6 -17.45 -19.10 -40.88
CA ALA A 6 -16.99 -17.81 -40.37
C ALA A 6 -16.73 -17.95 -38.87
N MET A 7 -15.46 -17.82 -38.45
CA MET A 7 -15.07 -17.68 -37.06
C MET A 7 -15.37 -16.23 -36.63
N ALA A 8 -16.33 -16.04 -35.74
CA ALA A 8 -16.56 -14.77 -35.08
C ALA A 8 -15.49 -14.58 -34.03
N ILE A 9 -14.62 -13.61 -34.25
CA ILE A 9 -13.66 -13.12 -33.23
C ILE A 9 -14.47 -12.22 -32.30
N ILE A 10 -14.75 -12.70 -31.08
CA ILE A 10 -15.27 -11.87 -30.00
C ILE A 10 -14.08 -11.09 -29.46
N ALA A 11 -14.00 -9.82 -29.80
CA ALA A 11 -13.08 -8.89 -29.16
C ALA A 11 -13.58 -8.65 -27.73
N VAL A 12 -12.93 -9.26 -26.74
CA VAL A 12 -13.10 -8.90 -25.35
C VAL A 12 -12.35 -7.57 -25.15
N THR A 13 -13.08 -6.46 -25.17
CA THR A 13 -12.55 -5.19 -24.70
C THR A 13 -12.35 -5.30 -23.19
N ALA A 14 -11.10 -5.31 -22.74
CA ALA A 14 -10.78 -5.10 -21.34
C ALA A 14 -11.33 -3.73 -20.95
N ILE A 15 -12.30 -3.70 -20.06
CA ILE A 15 -12.71 -2.46 -19.38
C ILE A 15 -11.60 -2.20 -18.36
N GLU A 16 -10.66 -1.34 -18.73
CA GLU A 16 -9.76 -0.75 -17.76
C GLU A 16 -10.62 0.12 -16.83
N PHE A 17 -10.78 -0.30 -15.59
CA PHE A 17 -11.25 0.58 -14.53
C PHE A 17 -10.14 1.59 -14.28
N VAL A 18 -10.16 2.69 -14.99
CA VAL A 18 -9.39 3.87 -14.62
C VAL A 18 -10.00 4.38 -13.31
N SER A 19 -9.34 4.12 -12.20
CA SER A 19 -9.67 4.78 -10.94
C SER A 19 -9.66 6.28 -11.17
N ALA A 20 -10.75 6.97 -10.84
CA ALA A 20 -10.81 8.41 -10.95
C ALA A 20 -9.75 9.00 -10.02
N ALA A 21 -8.96 9.94 -10.53
CA ALA A 21 -8.01 10.66 -9.69
C ALA A 21 -8.74 11.29 -8.50
N PRO A 22 -8.10 11.36 -7.31
CA PRO A 22 -8.70 12.04 -6.17
C PRO A 22 -9.08 13.47 -6.51
N GLU A 23 -10.27 13.88 -6.06
CA GLU A 23 -10.87 15.17 -6.41
C GLU A 23 -11.27 15.94 -5.15
N VAL A 24 -11.11 17.28 -5.18
CA VAL A 24 -11.57 18.20 -4.14
C VAL A 24 -12.71 19.02 -4.69
N THR A 25 -13.87 18.95 -4.05
CA THR A 25 -15.10 19.66 -4.44
C THR A 25 -15.66 20.48 -3.27
N ASP A 26 -16.74 21.22 -3.51
CA ASP A 26 -17.50 21.98 -2.49
C ASP A 26 -16.62 22.92 -1.66
N ILE A 27 -15.63 23.56 -2.30
CA ILE A 27 -14.68 24.45 -1.62
C ILE A 27 -15.39 25.73 -1.21
N THR A 28 -15.38 26.03 0.10
CA THR A 28 -15.82 27.31 0.63
C THR A 28 -14.73 27.92 1.51
N ALA A 29 -14.70 29.25 1.59
CA ALA A 29 -13.76 29.96 2.45
C ALA A 29 -14.45 31.18 3.07
N LYS A 30 -14.33 31.32 4.40
CA LYS A 30 -14.96 32.39 5.16
C LYS A 30 -14.02 32.92 6.24
N GLN A 31 -13.75 34.22 6.22
CA GLN A 31 -12.99 34.88 7.28
C GLN A 31 -13.79 34.97 8.56
N ARG A 32 -13.17 34.70 9.71
CA ARG A 32 -13.80 34.80 11.03
C ARG A 32 -13.91 36.24 11.47
N TYR A 33 -15.09 36.58 12.03
CA TYR A 33 -15.27 37.83 12.77
C TYR A 33 -14.60 37.70 14.17
N PRO A 34 -13.92 38.71 14.68
CA PRO A 34 -13.81 40.11 14.25
C PRO A 34 -12.62 40.42 13.31
N TRP A 35 -12.48 39.72 12.24
CA TRP A 35 -11.42 39.91 11.20
C TRP A 35 -9.99 39.71 11.79
N ASN A 36 -9.83 38.66 12.55
CA ASN A 36 -8.58 38.32 13.26
C ASN A 36 -7.50 37.68 12.36
N GLY A 37 -7.75 37.59 11.05
CA GLY A 37 -6.86 36.95 10.09
C GLY A 37 -7.05 35.44 9.97
N LEU A 38 -7.98 34.86 10.69
CA LEU A 38 -8.33 33.43 10.57
C LEU A 38 -9.42 33.21 9.50
N VAL A 39 -9.25 32.20 8.70
CA VAL A 39 -10.17 31.80 7.62
C VAL A 39 -10.55 30.34 7.79
N ASP A 40 -11.87 30.09 7.89
CA ASP A 40 -12.40 28.74 7.81
C ASP A 40 -12.55 28.36 6.33
N ILE A 41 -11.91 27.26 5.95
CA ILE A 41 -12.03 26.67 4.62
C ILE A 41 -12.69 25.30 4.81
N THR A 42 -13.70 25.00 4.01
CA THR A 42 -14.29 23.65 3.97
C THR A 42 -14.21 23.09 2.57
N CYS A 43 -14.05 21.78 2.46
CA CYS A 43 -14.06 21.08 1.18
C CYS A 43 -14.49 19.63 1.38
N LYS A 44 -14.82 18.98 0.27
CA LYS A 44 -15.11 17.55 0.21
C LYS A 44 -14.07 16.86 -0.66
N VAL A 45 -13.52 15.77 -0.17
CA VAL A 45 -12.57 14.90 -0.88
C VAL A 45 -13.28 13.62 -1.31
N SER A 46 -13.04 13.18 -2.53
CA SER A 46 -13.56 11.94 -3.09
C SER A 46 -12.51 11.28 -3.99
N GLY A 47 -12.69 9.98 -4.32
CA GLY A 47 -11.77 9.24 -5.17
C GLY A 47 -10.47 8.80 -4.50
N ILE A 48 -10.31 8.99 -3.17
CA ILE A 48 -9.20 8.38 -2.43
C ILE A 48 -9.53 6.91 -2.21
N GLU A 49 -8.70 6.05 -2.75
CA GLU A 49 -8.76 4.62 -2.45
C GLU A 49 -8.28 4.37 -1.02
N ALA A 50 -8.86 3.38 -0.35
CA ALA A 50 -8.54 3.06 1.05
C ALA A 50 -7.03 2.84 1.31
N ASP A 51 -6.29 2.53 0.28
CA ASP A 51 -4.88 2.15 0.28
C ASP A 51 -3.98 3.13 -0.46
N ALA A 52 -4.54 4.22 -0.99
CA ALA A 52 -3.73 5.30 -1.52
C ALA A 52 -2.84 5.84 -0.39
N GLY A 53 -1.57 6.10 -0.70
CA GLY A 53 -0.69 6.84 0.19
C GLY A 53 -1.39 8.12 0.68
N GLY A 54 -0.93 8.72 1.76
CA GLY A 54 -1.49 9.99 2.23
C GLY A 54 -1.42 11.04 1.12
N TYR A 55 -2.34 11.98 1.19
CA TYR A 55 -2.32 13.19 0.36
C TYR A 55 -2.17 14.39 1.28
N GLU A 56 -1.56 15.45 0.77
CA GLU A 56 -1.60 16.75 1.42
C GLU A 56 -2.42 17.73 0.59
N PHE A 57 -2.98 18.76 1.27
CA PHE A 57 -3.64 19.84 0.57
C PHE A 57 -2.61 20.86 0.07
N ALA A 58 -2.55 21.05 -1.24
CA ALA A 58 -1.93 22.22 -1.85
C ALA A 58 -3.00 23.32 -1.94
N VAL A 59 -2.89 24.33 -1.08
CA VAL A 59 -3.89 25.40 -0.97
C VAL A 59 -3.30 26.71 -1.50
N VAL A 60 -4.01 27.36 -2.38
CA VAL A 60 -3.63 28.67 -2.96
C VAL A 60 -4.78 29.65 -2.81
N ALA A 61 -4.51 30.80 -2.22
CA ALA A 61 -5.41 31.92 -2.19
C ALA A 61 -5.12 32.84 -3.38
N VAL A 62 -6.15 33.27 -4.08
CA VAL A 62 -6.03 34.10 -5.29
C VAL A 62 -6.81 35.41 -5.12
N ASP A 63 -6.13 36.53 -5.27
CA ASP A 63 -6.78 37.85 -5.30
C ASP A 63 -7.57 38.00 -6.62
N LYS A 64 -8.87 38.20 -6.54
CA LYS A 64 -9.79 38.24 -7.70
C LYS A 64 -9.56 39.45 -8.62
N GLU A 65 -9.02 40.55 -8.10
CA GLU A 65 -8.80 41.75 -8.88
C GLU A 65 -7.45 41.74 -9.58
N THR A 66 -6.42 41.28 -8.87
CA THR A 66 -5.04 41.31 -9.41
C THR A 66 -4.58 40.01 -10.03
N GLY A 67 -5.27 38.88 -9.70
CA GLY A 67 -4.85 37.52 -10.07
C GLY A 67 -3.63 37.03 -9.29
N LYS A 68 -3.17 37.81 -8.29
CA LYS A 68 -1.99 37.41 -7.51
C LYS A 68 -2.29 36.19 -6.67
N GLU A 69 -1.39 35.23 -6.70
CA GLU A 69 -1.48 33.98 -5.94
C GLU A 69 -0.60 34.03 -4.69
N TYR A 70 -1.13 33.43 -3.62
CA TYR A 70 -0.46 33.28 -2.33
C TYR A 70 -0.53 31.82 -1.92
N THR A 71 0.61 31.20 -1.64
CA THR A 71 0.66 29.86 -1.07
C THR A 71 0.14 29.92 0.36
N VAL A 72 -0.80 29.03 0.70
CA VAL A 72 -1.35 28.90 2.05
C VAL A 72 -0.54 27.83 2.76
N SER A 73 0.20 28.21 3.80
CA SER A 73 1.13 27.31 4.51
C SER A 73 0.73 27.08 5.97
N ASN A 74 0.12 28.10 6.60
CA ASN A 74 -0.19 28.09 8.04
C ASN A 74 -1.65 27.70 8.29
N PHE A 75 -1.97 26.41 8.20
CA PHE A 75 -3.30 25.90 8.48
C PHE A 75 -3.26 24.56 9.25
N SER A 76 -4.30 24.32 10.05
CA SER A 76 -4.60 23.01 10.63
C SER A 76 -5.74 22.34 9.87
N ILE A 77 -5.77 21.01 9.90
CA ILE A 77 -6.74 20.20 9.16
C ILE A 77 -7.59 19.40 10.14
N GLN A 78 -8.90 19.35 9.90
CA GLN A 78 -9.82 18.45 10.60
C GLN A 78 -10.57 17.59 9.60
N HIS A 79 -10.75 16.32 9.93
CA HIS A 79 -11.58 15.35 9.23
C HIS A 79 -12.60 14.79 10.21
N ASN A 80 -13.89 14.94 9.89
CA ASN A 80 -15.00 14.54 10.78
C ASN A 80 -14.93 15.12 12.22
N GLY A 81 -14.34 16.31 12.38
CA GLY A 81 -14.19 16.98 13.67
C GLY A 81 -12.95 16.60 14.47
N GLU A 82 -12.13 15.69 13.99
CA GLU A 82 -10.86 15.30 14.59
C GLU A 82 -9.70 15.94 13.83
N GLU A 83 -8.68 16.41 14.56
CA GLU A 83 -7.47 16.97 13.96
C GLU A 83 -6.64 15.87 13.30
N VAL A 84 -6.20 16.11 12.06
CA VAL A 84 -5.39 15.18 11.27
C VAL A 84 -4.19 15.91 10.68
N SER A 85 -3.11 15.16 10.41
CA SER A 85 -1.89 15.71 9.81
C SER A 85 -1.91 15.71 8.28
N ASP A 86 -2.73 14.84 7.69
CA ASP A 86 -2.78 14.59 6.24
C ASP A 86 -4.22 14.24 5.80
N VAL A 87 -4.42 14.17 4.49
CA VAL A 87 -5.70 13.72 3.91
C VAL A 87 -5.69 12.19 3.85
N CYS A 88 -6.42 11.57 4.77
CA CYS A 88 -6.37 10.12 5.01
C CYS A 88 -7.56 9.33 4.41
N GLY A 89 -8.49 9.98 3.70
CA GLY A 89 -9.66 9.30 3.12
C GLY A 89 -10.68 10.24 2.50
N ASN A 90 -11.76 9.66 2.01
CA ASN A 90 -12.89 10.41 1.47
C ASN A 90 -13.71 11.06 2.59
N GLY A 91 -14.30 12.22 2.33
CA GLY A 91 -15.18 12.88 3.28
C GLY A 91 -15.05 14.39 3.29
N ASN A 92 -15.62 15.01 4.33
CA ASN A 92 -15.59 16.44 4.53
C ASN A 92 -14.37 16.82 5.37
N TYR A 93 -13.66 17.85 4.93
CA TYR A 93 -12.52 18.44 5.61
C TYR A 93 -12.78 19.89 5.95
N SER A 94 -12.25 20.32 7.09
CA SER A 94 -12.20 21.72 7.50
C SER A 94 -10.74 22.11 7.74
N LEU A 95 -10.32 23.23 7.15
CA LEU A 95 -9.00 23.80 7.36
C LEU A 95 -9.20 25.14 8.08
N LEU A 96 -8.43 25.35 9.15
CA LEU A 96 -8.34 26.65 9.80
C LEU A 96 -7.01 27.30 9.37
N TRP A 97 -7.11 28.27 8.49
CA TRP A 97 -5.98 28.98 7.93
C TRP A 97 -5.67 30.27 8.68
N ASN A 98 -4.42 30.49 9.08
CA ASN A 98 -3.94 31.77 9.59
C ASN A 98 -3.42 32.65 8.44
N ALA A 99 -4.35 33.30 7.75
CA ALA A 99 -4.04 34.13 6.58
C ALA A 99 -3.15 35.34 6.92
N ARG A 100 -3.15 35.78 8.18
CA ARG A 100 -2.31 36.88 8.62
C ARG A 100 -0.81 36.52 8.61
N GLU A 101 -0.47 35.29 8.89
CA GLU A 101 0.91 34.83 8.84
C GLU A 101 1.41 34.69 7.39
N ASP A 102 0.58 34.21 6.48
CA ASP A 102 0.99 33.98 5.08
C ASP A 102 0.95 35.26 4.24
N MET A 103 0.02 36.18 4.49
CA MET A 103 -0.25 37.32 3.62
C MET A 103 -0.16 38.70 4.29
N GLY A 104 0.00 38.75 5.62
CA GLY A 104 -0.09 39.99 6.38
C GLY A 104 -1.55 40.47 6.54
N GLN A 105 -1.76 41.80 6.57
CA GLN A 105 -3.12 42.35 6.66
C GLN A 105 -3.80 42.33 5.28
N VAL A 106 -4.82 41.47 5.12
CA VAL A 106 -5.59 41.33 3.87
C VAL A 106 -7.07 41.29 4.16
N THR A 107 -7.85 41.94 3.30
CA THR A 107 -9.31 41.84 3.31
C THR A 107 -9.74 40.64 2.48
N PHE A 108 -10.30 39.63 3.08
CA PHE A 108 -10.60 38.33 2.42
C PHE A 108 -11.76 38.40 1.41
N GLU A 109 -12.57 39.45 1.44
CA GLU A 109 -13.69 39.61 0.48
C GLU A 109 -13.28 39.52 -1.00
N ARG A 110 -12.03 39.85 -1.30
CA ARG A 110 -11.45 39.81 -2.64
C ARG A 110 -10.78 38.48 -2.98
N MET A 111 -10.65 37.58 -2.03
CA MET A 111 -9.91 36.33 -2.22
C MET A 111 -10.85 35.18 -2.66
N THR A 112 -10.28 34.27 -3.40
CA THR A 112 -10.83 32.93 -3.62
C THR A 112 -9.76 31.89 -3.24
N VAL A 113 -10.18 30.68 -2.93
CA VAL A 113 -9.28 29.60 -2.56
C VAL A 113 -9.38 28.47 -3.59
N ARG A 114 -8.25 28.00 -4.04
CA ARG A 114 -8.14 26.76 -4.81
C ARG A 114 -7.42 25.72 -3.96
N ILE A 115 -7.90 24.49 -4.01
CA ILE A 115 -7.32 23.36 -3.29
C ILE A 115 -7.07 22.24 -4.30
N ALA A 116 -5.88 21.70 -4.30
CA ALA A 116 -5.53 20.48 -4.99
C ALA A 116 -5.04 19.45 -3.97
N LEU A 117 -5.04 18.18 -4.34
CA LEU A 117 -4.42 17.11 -3.58
C LEU A 117 -3.09 16.78 -4.23
N GLU A 118 -2.04 16.86 -3.46
CA GLU A 118 -0.71 16.36 -3.83
C GLU A 118 -0.46 15.04 -3.11
N ALA A 119 -0.13 14.00 -3.88
CA ALA A 119 0.24 12.73 -3.29
C ALA A 119 1.50 12.93 -2.45
N LEU A 120 1.42 12.61 -1.16
CA LEU A 120 2.61 12.54 -0.33
C LEU A 120 3.56 11.53 -0.95
N ALA A 121 4.72 11.97 -1.39
CA ALA A 121 5.76 11.06 -1.83
C ALA A 121 6.06 10.12 -0.67
N VAL A 122 5.62 8.87 -0.77
CA VAL A 122 5.93 7.84 0.23
C VAL A 122 7.42 7.60 0.13
N SER A 123 8.19 8.34 0.92
CA SER A 123 9.61 8.06 1.07
C SER A 123 9.76 6.75 1.82
N VAL A 124 9.79 5.65 1.06
CA VAL A 124 10.07 4.33 1.59
C VAL A 124 11.57 4.22 1.81
N GLY A 125 11.96 3.98 3.04
CA GLY A 125 13.36 3.71 3.36
C GLY A 125 13.84 2.45 2.65
N LYS A 126 15.06 2.52 2.07
CA LYS A 126 15.71 1.41 1.37
C LYS A 126 16.88 0.92 2.19
N VAL A 127 16.89 -0.34 2.53
CA VAL A 127 17.90 -0.96 3.40
C VAL A 127 18.52 -2.17 2.72
N GLN A 128 19.78 -2.09 2.35
CA GLN A 128 20.54 -3.25 1.89
C GLN A 128 21.11 -4.01 3.08
N LEU A 129 20.88 -5.31 3.16
CA LEU A 129 21.26 -6.15 4.30
C LEU A 129 22.48 -7.03 4.06
N TRP A 130 22.89 -7.21 2.79
CA TRP A 130 24.11 -7.92 2.40
C TRP A 130 24.59 -7.48 1.02
N GLU A 131 25.84 -7.74 0.73
CA GLU A 131 26.46 -7.40 -0.54
C GLU A 131 25.79 -8.14 -1.71
N GLY A 132 25.43 -7.40 -2.75
CA GLY A 132 24.73 -7.92 -3.92
C GLY A 132 23.27 -8.32 -3.67
N GLY A 133 22.77 -8.14 -2.45
CA GLY A 133 21.36 -8.34 -2.14
C GLY A 133 20.48 -7.16 -2.56
N PRO A 134 19.16 -7.36 -2.60
CA PRO A 134 18.23 -6.28 -2.91
C PRO A 134 18.16 -5.23 -1.79
N TYR A 135 17.65 -4.07 -2.12
CA TYR A 135 17.21 -3.10 -1.13
C TYR A 135 15.82 -3.48 -0.61
N TRP A 136 15.72 -3.77 0.66
CA TRP A 136 14.47 -4.06 1.35
C TRP A 136 13.77 -2.75 1.73
N ALA A 137 12.46 -2.71 1.59
CA ALA A 137 11.68 -1.62 2.13
C ALA A 137 11.72 -1.61 3.66
N ASP A 138 11.67 -0.44 4.28
CA ASP A 138 11.63 -0.29 5.74
C ASP A 138 10.29 -0.72 6.35
N ARG A 139 9.22 -0.85 5.54
CA ARG A 139 7.84 -1.15 5.96
C ARG A 139 7.10 -2.02 4.96
N ASN A 140 5.95 -2.58 5.37
CA ASN A 140 5.06 -3.34 4.51
C ASN A 140 4.27 -2.41 3.57
N ILE A 141 3.72 -2.95 2.48
CA ILE A 141 2.79 -2.18 1.64
C ILE A 141 1.59 -1.73 2.48
N GLY A 142 1.18 -0.48 2.33
CA GLY A 142 0.08 0.13 3.06
C GLY A 142 0.39 0.47 4.53
N ALA A 143 1.61 0.27 5.00
CA ALA A 143 2.08 0.70 6.32
C ALA A 143 2.60 2.14 6.28
N LYS A 144 2.33 2.92 7.32
CA LYS A 144 2.90 4.27 7.51
C LYS A 144 4.24 4.21 8.26
N LYS A 145 4.42 3.22 9.13
CA LYS A 145 5.61 3.00 9.98
C LYS A 145 6.11 1.56 9.85
N PRO A 146 7.37 1.29 10.19
CA PRO A 146 7.94 -0.06 10.11
C PRO A 146 7.20 -1.12 10.92
N GLU A 147 6.57 -0.74 12.03
CA GLU A 147 5.80 -1.63 12.90
C GLU A 147 4.35 -1.86 12.49
N ASP A 148 3.81 -1.05 11.58
CA ASP A 148 2.44 -1.25 11.08
C ASP A 148 2.35 -2.54 10.27
N TYR A 149 1.25 -3.27 10.42
CA TYR A 149 1.01 -4.52 9.68
C TYR A 149 0.87 -4.31 8.17
N GLY A 150 0.35 -3.14 7.75
CA GLY A 150 0.09 -2.81 6.36
C GLY A 150 -1.17 -3.49 5.83
N LEU A 151 -1.13 -3.84 4.54
CA LEU A 151 -2.20 -4.50 3.82
C LEU A 151 -1.96 -6.00 3.71
N TYR A 152 -3.06 -6.75 3.57
CA TYR A 152 -3.08 -8.18 3.31
C TYR A 152 -3.56 -8.45 1.90
N PHE A 153 -2.85 -9.31 1.18
CA PHE A 153 -3.08 -9.60 -0.23
C PHE A 153 -3.32 -11.08 -0.43
N TRP A 154 -4.27 -11.46 -1.31
CA TRP A 154 -4.18 -12.74 -1.98
C TRP A 154 -2.93 -12.76 -2.86
N TRP A 155 -2.40 -13.93 -3.14
CA TRP A 155 -1.24 -14.00 -4.03
C TRP A 155 -1.63 -13.62 -5.46
N GLY A 156 -1.00 -12.59 -6.02
CA GLY A 156 -1.31 -12.00 -7.33
C GLY A 156 -2.41 -10.94 -7.31
N ASP A 157 -3.02 -10.67 -6.14
CA ASP A 157 -3.88 -9.51 -5.94
C ASP A 157 -3.02 -8.25 -5.74
N THR A 158 -3.49 -7.15 -6.30
CA THR A 158 -2.83 -5.84 -6.21
C THR A 158 -3.68 -4.80 -5.49
N THR A 159 -4.89 -5.14 -5.09
CA THR A 159 -5.79 -4.26 -4.33
C THR A 159 -5.32 -4.08 -2.89
N GLY A 160 -5.14 -5.19 -2.18
CA GLY A 160 -4.79 -5.23 -0.77
C GLY A 160 -5.95 -4.87 0.16
N HIS A 161 -5.91 -5.37 1.39
CA HIS A 161 -7.06 -5.30 2.30
C HIS A 161 -6.63 -5.02 3.74
N ARG A 162 -7.45 -4.25 4.48
CA ARG A 162 -7.28 -4.03 5.92
C ARG A 162 -8.41 -4.69 6.70
N PRO A 163 -8.11 -5.29 7.86
CA PRO A 163 -9.15 -5.62 8.80
C PRO A 163 -9.65 -4.34 9.48
N SER A 164 -10.91 -4.35 9.93
CA SER A 164 -11.46 -3.39 10.89
C SER A 164 -10.78 -3.50 12.26
N ALA A 165 -11.07 -2.58 13.17
CA ALA A 165 -10.43 -2.53 14.50
C ALA A 165 -10.64 -3.80 15.35
N ASP A 166 -11.70 -4.57 15.09
CA ASP A 166 -11.99 -5.86 15.73
C ASP A 166 -11.27 -7.05 15.07
N GLY A 167 -10.43 -6.79 14.05
CA GLY A 167 -9.70 -7.82 13.33
C GLY A 167 -10.51 -8.55 12.26
N MET A 168 -11.69 -8.03 11.89
CA MET A 168 -12.54 -8.63 10.87
C MET A 168 -12.34 -7.98 9.52
N PHE A 169 -12.38 -8.80 8.45
CA PHE A 169 -12.46 -8.30 7.08
C PHE A 169 -13.92 -8.25 6.64
N GLY A 170 -14.30 -7.25 5.86
CA GLY A 170 -15.66 -7.10 5.32
C GLY A 170 -16.00 -8.09 4.20
N PHE A 171 -15.18 -9.13 3.99
CA PHE A 171 -15.29 -10.18 2.96
C PHE A 171 -14.65 -11.47 3.47
N ASN A 172 -14.76 -12.56 2.72
CA ASN A 172 -14.21 -13.86 3.07
C ASN A 172 -13.08 -14.25 2.11
N PHE A 173 -11.87 -14.44 2.63
CA PHE A 173 -10.68 -14.80 1.85
C PHE A 173 -10.85 -16.09 1.02
N TYR A 174 -11.73 -17.01 1.41
CA TYR A 174 -11.97 -18.24 0.65
C TYR A 174 -12.94 -18.05 -0.52
N TYR A 175 -13.98 -17.22 -0.33
CA TYR A 175 -15.13 -17.16 -1.26
C TYR A 175 -15.13 -15.93 -2.13
N ASP A 176 -14.58 -14.81 -1.62
CA ASP A 176 -14.58 -13.51 -2.31
C ASP A 176 -13.26 -13.23 -3.03
N ASN A 177 -12.50 -14.28 -3.35
CA ASN A 177 -11.17 -14.19 -3.94
C ASN A 177 -11.22 -13.69 -5.41
N PRO A 178 -10.75 -12.46 -5.72
CA PRO A 178 -10.77 -11.92 -7.07
C PRO A 178 -9.74 -12.59 -7.99
N VAL A 179 -8.73 -13.27 -7.40
CA VAL A 179 -7.66 -13.96 -8.13
C VAL A 179 -7.89 -15.48 -8.19
N ILE A 180 -9.15 -15.93 -8.03
CA ILE A 180 -9.55 -17.35 -8.07
C ILE A 180 -9.07 -18.06 -9.35
N TYR A 181 -8.87 -17.31 -10.44
CA TYR A 181 -8.34 -17.84 -11.70
C TYR A 181 -6.98 -18.52 -11.50
N THR A 182 -6.16 -18.07 -10.57
CA THR A 182 -4.83 -18.65 -10.31
C THR A 182 -4.90 -19.99 -9.61
N TYR A 183 -6.05 -20.32 -9.00
CA TYR A 183 -6.23 -21.54 -8.23
C TYR A 183 -6.27 -22.76 -9.14
N GLY A 184 -5.55 -23.80 -8.77
CA GLY A 184 -5.42 -25.01 -9.57
C GLY A 184 -4.61 -24.87 -10.88
N LYS A 185 -3.99 -23.71 -11.13
CA LYS A 185 -3.21 -23.45 -12.34
C LYS A 185 -1.73 -23.78 -12.12
N SER A 186 -1.18 -24.54 -13.05
CA SER A 186 0.26 -24.77 -13.16
C SER A 186 1.00 -23.47 -13.51
N VAL A 187 2.32 -23.44 -13.25
CA VAL A 187 3.17 -22.30 -13.64
C VAL A 187 3.08 -22.01 -15.14
N ALA A 188 3.06 -23.04 -15.99
CA ALA A 188 2.93 -22.88 -17.44
C ALA A 188 1.61 -22.24 -17.86
N GLU A 189 0.48 -22.62 -17.21
CA GLU A 189 -0.82 -21.99 -17.46
C GLU A 189 -0.85 -20.53 -16.98
N LEU A 190 -0.23 -20.24 -15.83
CA LEU A 190 -0.11 -18.87 -15.31
C LEU A 190 0.78 -18.00 -16.22
N GLN A 191 1.85 -18.56 -16.80
CA GLN A 191 2.69 -17.88 -17.78
C GLN A 191 1.93 -17.60 -19.07
N SER A 192 1.19 -18.60 -19.57
CA SER A 192 0.35 -18.45 -20.79
C SER A 192 -0.74 -17.39 -20.62
N ALA A 193 -1.23 -17.20 -19.40
CA ALA A 193 -2.23 -16.21 -19.04
C ALA A 193 -1.64 -14.88 -18.57
N CYS A 194 -0.32 -14.68 -18.70
CA CYS A 194 0.41 -13.46 -18.29
C CYS A 194 0.33 -13.11 -16.80
N TRP A 195 0.02 -14.06 -15.92
CA TRP A 195 0.08 -13.88 -14.47
C TRP A 195 1.51 -14.01 -13.93
N VAL A 196 2.28 -14.89 -14.53
CA VAL A 196 3.67 -15.16 -14.19
C VAL A 196 4.55 -14.87 -15.39
N ALA A 197 5.62 -14.14 -15.19
CA ALA A 197 6.61 -13.84 -16.22
C ALA A 197 7.48 -15.07 -16.56
N SER A 198 8.22 -15.02 -17.66
CA SER A 198 9.11 -16.10 -18.08
C SER A 198 10.18 -16.49 -17.05
N GLY A 199 10.53 -15.56 -16.14
CA GLY A 199 11.43 -15.81 -15.00
C GLY A 199 10.80 -16.57 -13.83
N GLY A 200 9.52 -16.99 -13.92
CA GLY A 200 8.86 -17.77 -12.87
C GLY A 200 8.39 -16.95 -11.67
N VAL A 201 8.32 -15.65 -11.79
CA VAL A 201 7.80 -14.70 -10.79
C VAL A 201 6.53 -14.03 -11.29
N LEU A 202 5.73 -13.46 -10.39
CA LEU A 202 4.55 -12.66 -10.78
C LEU A 202 4.93 -11.62 -11.85
N ALA A 203 4.06 -11.46 -12.84
CA ALA A 203 4.19 -10.38 -13.81
C ALA A 203 3.97 -9.02 -13.11
N PRO A 204 4.57 -7.92 -13.57
CA PRO A 204 4.47 -6.62 -12.91
C PRO A 204 3.02 -6.16 -12.64
N SER A 205 2.07 -6.49 -13.53
CA SER A 205 0.64 -6.18 -13.35
C SER A 205 -0.05 -6.96 -12.23
N HIS A 206 0.57 -8.01 -11.73
CA HIS A 206 0.08 -8.87 -10.64
C HIS A 206 0.99 -8.87 -9.41
N ASP A 207 2.04 -8.04 -9.44
CA ASP A 207 2.93 -7.82 -8.32
C ASP A 207 2.44 -6.62 -7.49
N ALA A 208 1.96 -6.89 -6.28
CA ALA A 208 1.38 -5.86 -5.42
C ALA A 208 2.37 -4.72 -5.10
N ALA A 209 3.66 -5.02 -4.97
CA ALA A 209 4.67 -3.99 -4.69
C ALA A 209 4.91 -3.10 -5.91
N HIS A 210 4.96 -3.71 -7.10
CA HIS A 210 5.13 -2.96 -8.35
C HIS A 210 3.92 -2.04 -8.62
N VAL A 211 2.71 -2.57 -8.47
CA VAL A 211 1.48 -1.80 -8.75
C VAL A 211 1.28 -0.68 -7.74
N LYS A 212 1.54 -0.93 -6.44
CA LYS A 212 1.31 0.07 -5.37
C LYS A 212 2.38 1.16 -5.29
N TRP A 213 3.65 0.83 -5.51
CA TRP A 213 4.76 1.77 -5.32
C TRP A 213 5.50 2.13 -6.60
N GLY A 214 5.31 1.38 -7.69
CA GLY A 214 5.92 1.65 -8.99
C GLY A 214 7.44 1.54 -9.00
N GLY A 215 8.06 2.12 -10.02
CA GLY A 215 9.50 2.15 -10.19
C GLY A 215 10.12 0.75 -10.20
N GLY A 216 11.19 0.55 -9.44
CA GLY A 216 11.87 -0.74 -9.32
C GLY A 216 11.34 -1.62 -8.18
N TRP A 217 10.32 -1.20 -7.43
CA TRP A 217 9.75 -1.99 -6.35
C TRP A 217 9.04 -3.23 -6.88
N ARG A 218 9.24 -4.36 -6.21
CA ARG A 218 8.62 -5.66 -6.52
C ARG A 218 8.51 -6.52 -5.26
N MET A 219 7.72 -7.56 -5.32
CA MET A 219 7.74 -8.61 -4.30
C MET A 219 9.06 -9.39 -4.36
N PRO A 220 9.58 -9.86 -3.21
CA PRO A 220 10.81 -10.66 -3.18
C PRO A 220 10.61 -12.02 -3.88
N THR A 221 11.65 -12.52 -4.48
CA THR A 221 11.71 -13.91 -4.95
C THR A 221 11.86 -14.89 -3.78
N LEU A 222 11.64 -16.18 -4.01
CA LEU A 222 11.90 -17.21 -2.99
C LEU A 222 13.37 -17.23 -2.58
N GLN A 223 14.30 -17.11 -3.55
CA GLN A 223 15.75 -17.11 -3.27
C GLN A 223 16.16 -15.94 -2.37
N GLU A 224 15.61 -14.75 -2.61
CA GLU A 224 15.87 -13.58 -1.75
C GLU A 224 15.33 -13.79 -0.33
N LEU A 225 14.18 -14.45 -0.18
CA LEU A 225 13.66 -14.82 1.13
C LEU A 225 14.48 -15.90 1.82
N GLU A 226 15.01 -16.88 1.08
CA GLU A 226 15.92 -17.90 1.59
C GLU A 226 17.24 -17.30 2.07
N ASP A 227 17.84 -16.42 1.28
CA ASP A 227 19.04 -15.68 1.68
C ASP A 227 18.80 -14.82 2.93
N PHE A 228 17.66 -14.18 2.99
CA PHE A 228 17.21 -13.37 4.14
C PHE A 228 17.00 -14.20 5.41
N CYS A 229 16.45 -15.41 5.30
CA CYS A 229 16.23 -16.32 6.42
C CYS A 229 17.48 -17.03 6.92
N ASN A 230 18.39 -17.38 6.04
CA ASN A 230 19.50 -18.27 6.34
C ASN A 230 20.73 -17.51 6.89
N ASN A 231 21.81 -17.45 6.10
CA ASN A 231 23.10 -17.01 6.62
C ASN A 231 23.41 -15.53 6.43
N LYS A 232 22.60 -14.79 5.68
CA LYS A 232 22.86 -13.38 5.34
C LYS A 232 22.49 -12.43 6.48
N CYS A 233 21.50 -12.80 7.30
CA CYS A 233 20.97 -11.92 8.32
C CYS A 233 21.00 -12.53 9.73
N VAL A 234 20.82 -11.67 10.74
CA VAL A 234 20.59 -12.03 12.13
C VAL A 234 19.18 -11.58 12.51
N TRP A 235 18.39 -12.52 13.02
CA TRP A 235 17.01 -12.28 13.45
C TRP A 235 16.96 -12.13 14.97
N THR A 236 16.35 -11.06 15.46
CA THR A 236 16.20 -10.79 16.89
C THR A 236 14.72 -10.51 17.17
N LEU A 237 14.08 -11.40 17.94
CA LEU A 237 12.72 -11.18 18.42
C LEU A 237 12.67 -9.97 19.34
N THR A 238 11.72 -9.07 19.11
CA THR A 238 11.56 -7.84 19.90
C THR A 238 10.13 -7.30 19.77
N ALA A 239 9.90 -6.16 20.43
CA ALA A 239 8.70 -5.36 20.19
C ALA A 239 9.11 -3.92 19.88
N ARG A 240 8.42 -3.30 18.91
CA ARG A 240 8.58 -1.90 18.55
C ARG A 240 7.23 -1.19 18.72
N ASN A 241 7.19 -0.16 19.56
CA ASN A 241 5.96 0.57 19.88
C ASN A 241 4.78 -0.34 20.27
N GLY A 242 5.06 -1.42 21.02
CA GLY A 242 4.08 -2.41 21.46
C GLY A 242 3.78 -3.53 20.46
N VAL A 243 4.21 -3.42 19.21
CA VAL A 243 4.01 -4.45 18.17
C VAL A 243 5.14 -5.46 18.21
N LYS A 244 4.81 -6.74 18.37
CA LYS A 244 5.79 -7.84 18.32
C LYS A 244 6.27 -8.09 16.90
N GLY A 245 7.55 -8.47 16.76
CA GLY A 245 8.17 -8.74 15.48
C GLY A 245 9.65 -9.04 15.59
N PHE A 246 10.33 -9.02 14.46
CA PHE A 246 11.76 -9.22 14.41
C PHE A 246 12.48 -8.00 13.87
N ILE A 247 13.57 -7.61 14.53
CA ILE A 247 14.62 -6.85 13.88
C ILE A 247 15.48 -7.84 13.11
N VAL A 248 15.54 -7.67 11.80
CA VAL A 248 16.40 -8.43 10.90
C VAL A 248 17.54 -7.54 10.47
N ARG A 249 18.76 -7.94 10.80
CA ARG A 249 19.99 -7.14 10.63
C ARG A 249 20.95 -7.87 9.72
N GLY A 250 21.65 -7.13 8.87
CA GLY A 250 22.75 -7.67 8.07
C GLY A 250 23.92 -8.15 8.92
N ARG A 251 24.91 -8.77 8.28
CA ARG A 251 26.15 -9.25 8.91
C ARG A 251 27.35 -8.46 8.37
N GLY A 252 28.50 -8.53 9.07
CA GLY A 252 29.75 -7.89 8.64
C GLY A 252 29.57 -6.39 8.42
N ASP A 253 29.90 -5.91 7.25
CA ASP A 253 29.81 -4.48 6.88
C ASP A 253 28.37 -3.94 6.87
N TYR A 254 27.38 -4.84 6.82
CA TYR A 254 25.96 -4.50 6.87
C TYR A 254 25.34 -4.62 8.26
N ALA A 255 26.14 -4.84 9.31
CA ALA A 255 25.64 -5.05 10.68
C ALA A 255 24.91 -3.83 11.30
N SER A 256 25.14 -2.63 10.77
CA SER A 256 24.40 -1.42 11.16
C SER A 256 23.02 -1.32 10.49
N ASN A 257 22.81 -2.04 9.39
CA ASN A 257 21.58 -2.00 8.60
C ASN A 257 20.57 -3.00 9.14
N SER A 258 19.34 -2.57 9.33
CA SER A 258 18.27 -3.44 9.81
C SER A 258 16.90 -2.97 9.36
N ILE A 259 15.97 -3.93 9.26
CA ILE A 259 14.54 -3.67 9.08
C ILE A 259 13.77 -4.34 10.20
N PHE A 260 12.54 -3.86 10.46
CA PHE A 260 11.61 -4.49 11.39
C PHE A 260 10.51 -5.21 10.62
N LEU A 261 10.27 -6.49 10.92
CA LEU A 261 9.17 -7.28 10.40
C LEU A 261 8.15 -7.54 11.51
N PRO A 262 6.95 -6.93 11.47
CA PRO A 262 5.92 -7.19 12.47
C PRO A 262 5.34 -8.61 12.36
N CYS A 263 4.93 -9.18 13.49
CA CYS A 263 4.09 -10.38 13.57
C CYS A 263 2.66 -10.02 13.12
N ALA A 264 2.50 -9.74 11.83
CA ALA A 264 1.27 -9.20 11.26
C ALA A 264 0.12 -10.23 11.18
N GLY A 265 0.37 -11.50 11.48
CA GLY A 265 -0.62 -12.55 11.26
C GLY A 265 -0.95 -12.76 9.79
N TYR A 266 -2.18 -13.23 9.51
CA TYR A 266 -2.67 -13.42 8.15
C TYR A 266 -4.20 -13.42 8.07
N GLY A 267 -4.74 -13.04 6.91
CA GLY A 267 -6.17 -13.11 6.62
C GLY A 267 -6.62 -14.53 6.29
N ARG A 268 -7.65 -15.01 6.97
CA ARG A 268 -8.28 -16.32 6.73
C ARG A 268 -9.77 -16.27 6.99
N GLY A 269 -10.58 -16.74 6.04
CA GLY A 269 -12.02 -16.53 6.14
C GLY A 269 -12.32 -15.04 6.25
N THR A 270 -13.05 -14.63 7.26
CA THR A 270 -13.37 -13.22 7.54
C THR A 270 -12.49 -12.60 8.62
N SER A 271 -11.44 -13.28 9.10
CA SER A 271 -10.71 -12.87 10.30
C SER A 271 -9.21 -12.71 10.06
N LEU A 272 -8.59 -11.78 10.79
CA LEU A 272 -7.15 -11.72 10.99
C LEU A 272 -6.73 -12.75 12.04
N ILE A 273 -5.87 -13.67 11.65
CA ILE A 273 -5.44 -14.80 12.48
C ILE A 273 -3.97 -14.60 12.90
N ASN A 274 -3.67 -14.92 14.16
CA ASN A 274 -2.32 -14.96 14.72
C ASN A 274 -1.54 -13.65 14.64
N ALA A 275 -2.21 -12.49 14.58
CA ALA A 275 -1.56 -11.20 14.80
C ALA A 275 -0.84 -11.21 16.16
N ASP A 276 0.29 -10.51 16.27
CA ASP A 276 1.23 -10.50 17.40
C ASP A 276 1.89 -11.85 17.74
N SER A 277 1.60 -12.89 16.96
CA SER A 277 2.16 -14.24 17.20
C SER A 277 2.99 -14.74 16.03
N CYS A 278 2.57 -14.46 14.81
CA CYS A 278 3.22 -14.92 13.58
C CYS A 278 3.29 -13.81 12.54
N GLY A 279 4.26 -13.90 11.63
CA GLY A 279 4.31 -13.10 10.40
C GLY A 279 4.29 -14.00 9.18
N TYR A 280 3.53 -13.60 8.15
CA TYR A 280 3.45 -14.28 6.86
C TYR A 280 3.61 -13.27 5.74
N TYR A 281 4.54 -13.53 4.83
CA TYR A 281 4.93 -12.59 3.78
C TYR A 281 5.06 -13.30 2.44
N TRP A 282 4.29 -12.88 1.45
CA TRP A 282 4.34 -13.47 0.12
C TRP A 282 5.68 -13.25 -0.58
N SER A 283 6.13 -14.29 -1.32
CA SER A 283 7.06 -14.11 -2.42
C SER A 283 6.32 -13.94 -3.75
N SER A 284 7.03 -13.49 -4.77
CA SER A 284 6.51 -13.42 -6.14
C SER A 284 6.45 -14.80 -6.84
N VAL A 285 6.90 -15.87 -6.19
CA VAL A 285 7.09 -17.20 -6.80
C VAL A 285 5.89 -18.10 -6.50
N PRO A 286 5.24 -18.69 -7.51
CA PRO A 286 4.22 -19.72 -7.31
C PRO A 286 4.81 -20.98 -6.69
N GLY A 287 4.00 -21.78 -6.00
CA GLY A 287 4.42 -23.07 -5.48
C GLY A 287 4.88 -24.02 -6.60
N PRO A 288 5.91 -24.86 -6.35
CA PRO A 288 6.47 -25.74 -7.36
C PRO A 288 5.54 -26.91 -7.68
N PRO A 289 5.59 -27.43 -8.94
CA PRO A 289 4.94 -28.70 -9.27
C PRO A 289 5.60 -29.88 -8.53
N PRO A 290 4.93 -31.03 -8.38
CA PRO A 290 3.59 -31.35 -8.88
C PRO A 290 2.48 -31.16 -7.87
N ALA A 291 2.78 -30.75 -6.65
CA ALA A 291 1.89 -31.05 -5.55
C ALA A 291 0.81 -29.98 -5.28
N LYS A 292 1.01 -28.69 -5.66
CA LYS A 292 0.11 -27.65 -5.16
C LYS A 292 -0.02 -26.48 -6.12
N TYR A 293 -0.73 -26.69 -7.20
CA TYR A 293 -1.10 -25.63 -8.16
C TYR A 293 -1.96 -24.50 -7.56
N ASP A 294 -2.34 -24.61 -6.29
CA ASP A 294 -3.11 -23.63 -5.53
C ASP A 294 -2.28 -22.88 -4.49
N CYS A 295 -0.95 -23.11 -4.46
CA CYS A 295 -0.05 -22.54 -3.48
C CYS A 295 0.95 -21.54 -4.10
N ALA A 296 1.50 -20.69 -3.24
CA ALA A 296 2.62 -19.81 -3.56
C ALA A 296 3.66 -19.83 -2.42
N CYS A 297 4.90 -19.53 -2.74
CA CYS A 297 5.98 -19.48 -1.78
C CYS A 297 5.87 -18.27 -0.86
N ALA A 298 6.30 -18.41 0.38
CA ALA A 298 6.24 -17.34 1.37
C ALA A 298 7.34 -17.50 2.44
N LEU A 299 7.66 -16.40 3.09
CA LEU A 299 8.32 -16.34 4.38
C LEU A 299 7.29 -16.44 5.49
N TYR A 300 7.58 -17.19 6.55
CA TYR A 300 6.80 -17.18 7.77
C TYR A 300 7.68 -17.33 9.01
N PHE A 301 7.23 -16.78 10.11
CA PHE A 301 7.93 -16.84 11.39
C PHE A 301 6.97 -16.77 12.57
N TYR A 302 7.45 -17.23 13.72
CA TYR A 302 6.70 -17.28 14.97
C TYR A 302 7.39 -16.45 16.04
N ASN A 303 6.62 -15.94 16.99
CA ASN A 303 7.15 -15.25 18.17
C ASN A 303 7.91 -16.15 19.16
N SER A 304 8.11 -17.44 18.82
CA SER A 304 9.04 -18.35 19.48
C SER A 304 10.50 -18.13 19.07
N GLY A 305 10.75 -17.44 17.98
CA GLY A 305 12.08 -17.22 17.40
C GLY A 305 12.31 -17.92 16.06
N ASP A 306 11.47 -18.89 15.73
CA ASP A 306 11.59 -19.68 14.52
C ASP A 306 11.15 -18.88 13.29
N HIS A 307 11.92 -19.00 12.19
CA HIS A 307 11.63 -18.37 10.91
C HIS A 307 12.03 -19.27 9.75
N TYR A 308 11.18 -19.31 8.72
CA TYR A 308 11.30 -20.28 7.63
C TYR A 308 10.83 -19.67 6.31
N THR A 309 11.34 -20.20 5.21
CA THR A 309 10.72 -20.09 3.89
C THR A 309 10.04 -21.41 3.54
N THR A 310 8.99 -21.35 2.75
CA THR A 310 8.38 -22.59 2.24
C THR A 310 8.40 -22.62 0.72
N ASN A 311 9.01 -23.69 0.19
CA ASN A 311 8.95 -24.06 -1.21
C ASN A 311 7.73 -24.94 -1.53
N TYR A 312 7.05 -25.50 -0.53
CA TYR A 312 5.78 -26.23 -0.72
C TYR A 312 4.58 -25.29 -0.84
N GLY A 313 4.75 -24.04 -0.41
CA GLY A 313 3.80 -22.96 -0.54
C GLY A 313 2.64 -23.01 0.45
N PHE A 314 2.00 -21.85 0.58
CA PHE A 314 0.72 -21.65 1.24
C PHE A 314 -0.36 -21.36 0.20
N HIS A 315 -1.59 -21.73 0.52
CA HIS A 315 -2.71 -21.50 -0.39
C HIS A 315 -2.86 -20.02 -0.76
N ARG A 316 -2.95 -19.76 -2.06
CA ARG A 316 -3.05 -18.40 -2.64
C ARG A 316 -4.27 -17.63 -2.18
N TYR A 317 -5.25 -18.30 -1.57
CA TYR A 317 -6.43 -17.65 -1.00
C TYR A 317 -6.22 -17.07 0.40
N PHE A 318 -5.08 -17.25 1.03
CA PHE A 318 -4.78 -16.54 2.28
C PHE A 318 -4.39 -15.09 2.01
N GLY A 319 -4.70 -14.22 2.96
CA GLY A 319 -4.26 -12.83 2.96
C GLY A 319 -2.94 -12.66 3.69
N TYR A 320 -1.82 -12.46 2.99
CA TYR A 320 -0.51 -12.24 3.60
C TYR A 320 0.01 -10.84 3.34
N SER A 321 0.91 -10.38 4.21
CA SER A 321 1.63 -9.12 4.02
C SER A 321 2.60 -9.20 2.84
N VAL A 322 2.99 -8.03 2.33
CA VAL A 322 4.06 -7.91 1.32
C VAL A 322 5.12 -6.95 1.85
N ARG A 323 6.37 -7.41 1.92
CA ARG A 323 7.55 -6.60 2.17
C ARG A 323 8.30 -6.43 0.87
N PRO A 324 8.25 -5.25 0.24
CA PRO A 324 8.88 -5.00 -1.05
C PRO A 324 10.41 -5.03 -1.02
N VAL A 325 10.97 -5.31 -2.19
CA VAL A 325 12.39 -5.17 -2.51
C VAL A 325 12.58 -4.39 -3.81
N GLN A 326 13.79 -3.84 -3.98
CA GLN A 326 14.19 -3.14 -5.21
C GLN A 326 15.62 -3.51 -5.61
#